data_0eda71b9ef44d2fc25a9770dbd909a79
#
_entry.id   0eda71b9ef44d2fc25a9770dbd909a79
#
_cell.length_a   1.000
_cell.length_b   1.000
_cell.length_c   1.000
_cell.angle_alpha   90.00
_cell.angle_beta   90.00
_cell.angle_gamma   90.00
#
_symmetry.space_group_name_H-M   'P 1'
#
loop_
_entity.id
_entity.type
_entity.pdbx_description
1 polymer ?
#
loop_
_entity_poly.entity_id
_entity_poly.type
_entity_poly.pdbx_seq_one_letter_code
_entity_poly.pdbx_strand_id
1 'polypeptide(L)'
;MTEVTHDAAVLGGGLAGLCLGLQLRRANPELRVVVADARARPAPEAAFKVGESTVELSAHYFAEVLGLRDHIEQHQLPKFGLRYWFPAGDNRDLTRRLEVGPVVEVATPSYQLDRGRFENELWSRCGEAGVELLDDCRVEGVELGASGAPHVVSLNRAGEASTITARWALDTSGRFGLLKRQLGIATDVEHQVNASWFRLAGGLDLEEWGAHDEEWLERIPKRGMRRLSTNHLMGEGYWVWLIPLASGPVSIGVVADPRFHPYAEIDNLDGVFD
;
A
#
# COMPACT_ATOMS: atom_id res chain seq x y z
N MET A 1 7.26 1.19 40.25
CA MET A 1 7.17 0.48 38.93
C MET A 1 6.07 1.15 38.16
N THR A 2 6.36 1.63 36.97
CA THR A 2 5.34 2.25 36.10
C THR A 2 4.33 1.18 35.71
N GLU A 3 3.05 1.44 35.92
CA GLU A 3 1.98 0.49 35.59
C GLU A 3 1.91 0.27 34.08
N VAL A 4 1.88 -0.99 33.66
CA VAL A 4 1.74 -1.37 32.24
C VAL A 4 0.29 -1.22 31.83
N THR A 5 0.01 -0.26 30.94
CA THR A 5 -1.37 -0.02 30.44
C THR A 5 -1.72 -0.94 29.26
N HIS A 6 -0.73 -1.29 28.41
CA HIS A 6 -0.94 -2.09 27.20
C HIS A 6 0.10 -3.20 27.06
N ASP A 7 -0.29 -4.28 26.42
CA ASP A 7 0.64 -5.35 26.06
C ASP A 7 1.41 -4.97 24.78
N ALA A 8 0.76 -4.29 23.84
CA ALA A 8 1.36 -3.84 22.59
C ALA A 8 0.90 -2.43 22.20
N ALA A 9 1.86 -1.55 21.91
CA ALA A 9 1.65 -0.25 21.30
C ALA A 9 2.14 -0.26 19.85
N VAL A 10 1.22 -0.11 18.90
CA VAL A 10 1.47 -0.09 17.47
C VAL A 10 1.55 1.37 16.99
N LEU A 11 2.72 1.77 16.52
CA LEU A 11 3.08 3.16 16.23
C LEU A 11 2.87 3.46 14.74
N GLY A 12 1.65 3.77 14.37
CA GLY A 12 1.19 4.05 13.01
C GLY A 12 0.01 3.17 12.59
N GLY A 13 -1.14 3.78 12.31
CA GLY A 13 -2.38 3.14 11.88
C GLY A 13 -2.52 3.03 10.35
N GLY A 14 -1.43 2.80 9.63
CA GLY A 14 -1.46 2.42 8.22
C GLY A 14 -1.77 0.93 8.04
N LEU A 15 -1.68 0.43 6.79
CA LEU A 15 -1.97 -0.96 6.46
C LEU A 15 -1.26 -1.96 7.40
N ALA A 16 0.06 -1.79 7.61
CA ALA A 16 0.84 -2.71 8.44
C ALA A 16 0.39 -2.70 9.90
N GLY A 17 0.17 -1.52 10.48
CA GLY A 17 -0.22 -1.39 11.88
C GLY A 17 -1.63 -1.91 12.16
N LEU A 18 -2.58 -1.61 11.28
CA LEU A 18 -3.95 -2.12 11.40
C LEU A 18 -4.01 -3.64 11.23
N CYS A 19 -3.31 -4.18 10.24
CA CYS A 19 -3.21 -5.63 10.08
C CYS A 19 -2.62 -6.31 11.32
N LEU A 20 -1.53 -5.75 11.86
CA LEU A 20 -0.89 -6.28 13.05
C LEU A 20 -1.81 -6.19 14.28
N GLY A 21 -2.44 -5.05 14.51
CA GLY A 21 -3.38 -4.86 15.62
C GLY A 21 -4.53 -5.84 15.58
N LEU A 22 -5.15 -6.01 14.41
CA LEU A 22 -6.24 -6.97 14.19
C LEU A 22 -5.76 -8.40 14.41
N GLN A 23 -4.61 -8.78 13.86
CA GLN A 23 -4.06 -10.13 14.03
C GLN A 23 -3.76 -10.46 15.49
N LEU A 24 -3.15 -9.54 16.24
CA LEU A 24 -2.85 -9.72 17.66
C LEU A 24 -4.12 -10.00 18.47
N ARG A 25 -5.16 -9.21 18.27
CA ARG A 25 -6.44 -9.38 18.98
C ARG A 25 -7.18 -10.63 18.56
N ARG A 26 -7.12 -11.02 17.29
CA ARG A 26 -7.71 -12.29 16.83
C ARG A 26 -6.98 -13.52 17.40
N ALA A 27 -5.65 -13.44 17.49
CA ALA A 27 -4.84 -14.54 18.06
C ALA A 27 -5.02 -14.67 19.58
N ASN A 28 -5.17 -13.56 20.28
CA ASN A 28 -5.43 -13.54 21.72
C ASN A 28 -6.31 -12.35 22.10
N PRO A 29 -7.61 -12.56 22.34
CA PRO A 29 -8.55 -11.52 22.71
C PRO A 29 -8.29 -10.82 24.05
N GLU A 30 -7.42 -11.33 24.91
CA GLU A 30 -7.06 -10.74 26.19
C GLU A 30 -5.95 -9.67 26.07
N LEU A 31 -5.24 -9.62 24.92
CA LEU A 31 -4.18 -8.64 24.73
C LEU A 31 -4.75 -7.21 24.69
N ARG A 32 -4.18 -6.34 25.47
CA ARG A 32 -4.45 -4.90 25.42
C ARG A 32 -3.58 -4.28 24.33
N VAL A 33 -4.18 -4.03 23.17
CA VAL A 33 -3.48 -3.50 21.99
C VAL A 33 -3.99 -2.09 21.70
N VAL A 34 -3.07 -1.13 21.53
CA VAL A 34 -3.37 0.22 21.07
C VAL A 34 -2.68 0.49 19.74
N VAL A 35 -3.39 1.17 18.83
CA VAL A 35 -2.85 1.67 17.56
C VAL A 35 -3.00 3.18 17.55
N ALA A 36 -1.88 3.92 17.43
CA ALA A 36 -1.88 5.38 17.32
C ALA A 36 -1.53 5.81 15.89
N ASP A 37 -2.35 6.67 15.28
CA ASP A 37 -2.12 7.25 13.95
C ASP A 37 -2.26 8.77 13.99
N ALA A 38 -1.29 9.49 13.44
CA ALA A 38 -1.31 10.94 13.34
C ALA A 38 -2.38 11.49 12.39
N ARG A 39 -3.04 10.64 11.61
CA ARG A 39 -4.10 11.04 10.68
C ARG A 39 -5.47 10.81 11.30
N ALA A 40 -6.37 11.77 11.06
CA ALA A 40 -7.78 11.61 11.40
C ALA A 40 -8.45 10.51 10.55
N ARG A 41 -9.51 9.94 11.07
CA ARG A 41 -10.35 8.94 10.40
C ARG A 41 -11.77 9.47 10.18
N PRO A 42 -12.49 9.01 9.15
CA PRO A 42 -12.01 8.07 8.12
C PRO A 42 -11.01 8.70 7.15
N ALA A 43 -10.12 7.87 6.60
CA ALA A 43 -9.26 8.30 5.48
C ALA A 43 -10.13 8.54 4.23
N PRO A 44 -9.77 9.50 3.35
CA PRO A 44 -10.41 9.61 2.04
C PRO A 44 -10.38 8.27 1.31
N GLU A 45 -11.44 7.89 0.63
CA GLU A 45 -11.52 6.63 -0.11
C GLU A 45 -10.37 6.50 -1.12
N ALA A 46 -10.14 7.56 -1.88
CA ALA A 46 -9.02 7.70 -2.78
C ALA A 46 -7.77 8.25 -2.07
N ALA A 47 -7.34 7.62 -0.97
CA ALA A 47 -6.13 8.05 -0.27
C ALA A 47 -4.89 7.88 -1.16
N PHE A 48 -4.08 8.94 -1.27
CA PHE A 48 -2.82 8.91 -2.03
C PHE A 48 -1.76 8.13 -1.23
N LYS A 49 -1.70 6.83 -1.47
CA LYS A 49 -0.76 5.90 -0.85
C LYS A 49 -0.29 4.88 -1.87
N VAL A 50 1.01 4.64 -1.94
CA VAL A 50 1.58 3.54 -2.73
C VAL A 50 1.31 2.18 -2.08
N GLY A 51 1.47 1.09 -2.86
CA GLY A 51 1.18 -0.27 -2.40
C GLY A 51 -0.29 -0.65 -2.61
N GLU A 52 -0.81 -0.31 -3.79
CA GLU A 52 -2.19 -0.59 -4.22
C GLU A 52 -2.31 -1.97 -4.89
N SER A 53 -1.23 -2.50 -5.46
CA SER A 53 -1.21 -3.83 -6.07
C SER A 53 -0.69 -4.89 -5.10
N THR A 54 -1.51 -5.88 -4.78
CA THR A 54 -1.12 -7.00 -3.90
C THR A 54 -0.43 -8.12 -4.67
N VAL A 55 0.24 -8.99 -3.93
CA VAL A 55 0.65 -10.32 -4.38
C VAL A 55 -0.23 -11.38 -3.71
N GLU A 56 -0.20 -12.59 -4.21
CA GLU A 56 -1.04 -13.72 -3.77
C GLU A 56 -0.89 -13.99 -2.26
N LEU A 57 0.33 -13.90 -1.74
CA LEU A 57 0.61 -14.09 -0.30
C LEU A 57 -0.11 -13.06 0.57
N SER A 58 -0.08 -11.78 0.17
CA SER A 58 -0.77 -10.72 0.92
C SER A 58 -2.28 -10.83 0.79
N ALA A 59 -2.80 -11.19 -0.39
CA ALA A 59 -4.22 -11.43 -0.58
C ALA A 59 -4.73 -12.58 0.29
N HIS A 60 -3.99 -13.70 0.34
CA HIS A 60 -4.27 -14.81 1.25
C HIS A 60 -4.24 -14.37 2.72
N TYR A 61 -3.24 -13.62 3.13
CA TYR A 61 -3.14 -13.10 4.50
C TYR A 61 -4.36 -12.24 4.86
N PHE A 62 -4.79 -11.33 3.99
CA PHE A 62 -5.97 -10.51 4.24
C PHE A 62 -7.25 -11.34 4.29
N ALA A 63 -7.42 -12.29 3.35
CA ALA A 63 -8.62 -13.11 3.26
C ALA A 63 -8.74 -14.10 4.43
N GLU A 64 -7.69 -14.89 4.65
CA GLU A 64 -7.75 -16.04 5.56
C GLU A 64 -7.32 -15.69 6.98
N VAL A 65 -6.19 -15.01 7.15
CA VAL A 65 -5.65 -14.72 8.49
C VAL A 65 -6.43 -13.59 9.14
N LEU A 66 -6.71 -12.52 8.39
CA LEU A 66 -7.46 -11.37 8.90
C LEU A 66 -8.98 -11.49 8.72
N GLY A 67 -9.47 -12.48 7.96
CA GLY A 67 -10.90 -12.70 7.74
C GLY A 67 -11.59 -11.59 6.96
N LEU A 68 -10.89 -11.00 5.98
CA LEU A 68 -11.39 -9.89 5.17
C LEU A 68 -11.81 -10.33 3.76
N ARG A 69 -12.04 -11.63 3.55
CA ARG A 69 -12.42 -12.20 2.25
C ARG A 69 -13.58 -11.44 1.61
N ASP A 70 -14.70 -11.29 2.32
CA ASP A 70 -15.89 -10.65 1.79
C ASP A 70 -15.63 -9.21 1.38
N HIS A 71 -14.85 -8.47 2.17
CA HIS A 71 -14.49 -7.10 1.82
C HIS A 71 -13.63 -7.01 0.56
N ILE A 72 -12.59 -7.83 0.43
CA ILE A 72 -11.70 -7.75 -0.74
C ILE A 72 -12.41 -8.21 -2.02
N GLU A 73 -13.29 -9.19 -1.93
CA GLU A 73 -14.07 -9.69 -3.09
C GLU A 73 -15.15 -8.71 -3.53
N GLN A 74 -15.77 -7.98 -2.60
CA GLN A 74 -16.88 -7.07 -2.91
C GLN A 74 -16.45 -5.63 -3.17
N HIS A 75 -15.34 -5.18 -2.58
CA HIS A 75 -14.96 -3.76 -2.56
C HIS A 75 -13.60 -3.44 -3.17
N GLN A 76 -12.85 -4.46 -3.60
CA GLN A 76 -11.57 -4.28 -4.27
C GLN A 76 -11.61 -4.89 -5.68
N LEU A 77 -10.70 -4.48 -6.57
CA LEU A 77 -10.65 -5.09 -7.91
C LEU A 77 -9.80 -6.37 -7.88
N PRO A 78 -10.30 -7.46 -8.50
CA PRO A 78 -9.46 -8.62 -8.74
C PRO A 78 -8.31 -8.23 -9.67
N LYS A 79 -7.12 -8.76 -9.38
CA LYS A 79 -5.92 -8.50 -10.17
C LYS A 79 -5.59 -9.70 -11.05
N PHE A 80 -5.41 -9.43 -12.34
CA PHE A 80 -4.96 -10.41 -13.32
C PHE A 80 -3.43 -10.38 -13.47
N GLY A 81 -2.72 -10.56 -12.37
CA GLY A 81 -1.26 -10.61 -12.31
C GLY A 81 -0.53 -9.31 -12.64
N LEU A 82 0.76 -9.43 -12.92
CA LEU A 82 1.62 -8.35 -13.42
C LEU A 82 1.76 -8.47 -14.93
N ARG A 83 1.77 -7.33 -15.62
CA ARG A 83 1.94 -7.26 -17.07
C ARG A 83 2.96 -6.21 -17.44
N TYR A 84 3.92 -6.60 -18.27
CA TYR A 84 5.02 -5.76 -18.71
C TYR A 84 4.95 -5.54 -20.22
N TRP A 85 5.20 -4.31 -20.64
CA TRP A 85 5.17 -3.86 -22.02
C TRP A 85 6.54 -3.30 -22.37
N PHE A 86 7.40 -4.13 -22.96
CA PHE A 86 8.73 -3.72 -23.33
C PHE A 86 8.74 -2.91 -24.62
N PRO A 87 9.68 -1.95 -24.79
CA PRO A 87 9.72 -1.04 -25.92
C PRO A 87 9.84 -1.77 -27.25
N ALA A 88 9.16 -1.24 -28.28
CA ALA A 88 9.34 -1.66 -29.68
C ALA A 88 9.09 -0.50 -30.64
N GLY A 89 9.99 -0.30 -31.60
CA GLY A 89 9.89 0.78 -32.57
C GLY A 89 9.93 2.16 -31.94
N ASP A 90 8.97 3.00 -32.28
CA ASP A 90 8.79 4.35 -31.75
C ASP A 90 7.94 4.42 -30.46
N ASN A 91 7.54 3.28 -29.92
CA ASN A 91 6.73 3.11 -28.73
C ASN A 91 5.31 3.72 -28.76
N ARG A 92 4.83 4.19 -29.91
CA ARG A 92 3.51 4.83 -30.03
C ARG A 92 2.35 3.86 -30.15
N ASP A 93 2.63 2.63 -30.55
CA ASP A 93 1.63 1.57 -30.72
C ASP A 93 1.84 0.47 -29.69
N LEU A 94 0.91 0.32 -28.76
CA LEU A 94 0.96 -0.66 -27.68
C LEU A 94 0.97 -2.09 -28.21
N THR A 95 0.27 -2.36 -29.33
CA THR A 95 0.14 -3.71 -29.91
C THR A 95 1.47 -4.25 -30.44
N ARG A 96 2.40 -3.35 -30.77
CA ARG A 96 3.76 -3.68 -31.23
C ARG A 96 4.75 -3.94 -30.10
N ARG A 97 4.43 -3.52 -28.87
CA ARG A 97 5.31 -3.78 -27.73
C ARG A 97 5.32 -5.27 -27.38
N LEU A 98 6.46 -5.74 -26.86
CA LEU A 98 6.54 -7.10 -26.33
C LEU A 98 5.73 -7.16 -25.03
N GLU A 99 4.60 -7.86 -25.07
CA GLU A 99 3.70 -8.08 -23.93
C GLU A 99 4.12 -9.33 -23.16
N VAL A 100 4.43 -9.21 -21.88
CA VAL A 100 4.74 -10.31 -20.96
C VAL A 100 3.81 -10.27 -19.77
N GLY A 101 3.02 -11.31 -19.59
CA GLY A 101 2.06 -11.42 -18.50
C GLY A 101 1.21 -12.68 -18.59
N PRO A 102 0.35 -12.95 -17.60
CA PRO A 102 -0.52 -14.13 -17.64
C PRO A 102 -1.54 -14.03 -18.78
N VAL A 103 -1.84 -15.16 -19.37
CA VAL A 103 -2.89 -15.34 -20.39
C VAL A 103 -4.08 -16.13 -19.87
N VAL A 104 -3.93 -16.74 -18.68
CA VAL A 104 -4.98 -17.48 -17.96
C VAL A 104 -5.05 -16.99 -16.52
N GLU A 105 -6.18 -17.19 -15.88
CA GLU A 105 -6.37 -16.85 -14.48
C GLU A 105 -5.45 -17.71 -13.58
N VAL A 106 -4.82 -17.08 -12.59
CA VAL A 106 -3.99 -17.77 -11.60
C VAL A 106 -4.88 -18.39 -10.52
N ALA A 107 -4.49 -19.54 -9.99
CA ALA A 107 -5.28 -20.27 -9.01
C ALA A 107 -5.46 -19.52 -7.68
N THR A 108 -4.46 -18.75 -7.27
CA THR A 108 -4.52 -17.93 -6.05
C THR A 108 -4.82 -16.49 -6.44
N PRO A 109 -5.95 -15.91 -5.98
CA PRO A 109 -6.32 -14.56 -6.34
C PRO A 109 -5.38 -13.53 -5.72
N SER A 110 -5.22 -12.40 -6.42
CA SER A 110 -4.64 -11.17 -5.90
C SER A 110 -5.54 -9.99 -6.27
N TYR A 111 -5.32 -8.83 -5.64
CA TYR A 111 -6.24 -7.70 -5.75
C TYR A 111 -5.49 -6.39 -5.92
N GLN A 112 -6.18 -5.42 -6.52
CA GLN A 112 -5.78 -4.03 -6.55
C GLN A 112 -6.57 -3.29 -5.47
N LEU A 113 -5.87 -2.77 -4.46
CA LEU A 113 -6.47 -2.20 -3.27
C LEU A 113 -6.68 -0.69 -3.41
N ASP A 114 -7.91 -0.26 -3.22
CA ASP A 114 -8.16 1.13 -2.89
C ASP A 114 -7.82 1.36 -1.42
N ARG A 115 -6.64 1.94 -1.19
CA ARG A 115 -5.99 1.98 0.12
C ARG A 115 -6.81 2.72 1.19
N GLY A 116 -7.52 3.77 0.82
CA GLY A 116 -8.38 4.49 1.77
C GLY A 116 -9.56 3.64 2.21
N ARG A 117 -10.27 3.04 1.25
CA ARG A 117 -11.39 2.12 1.50
C ARG A 117 -10.95 0.93 2.34
N PHE A 118 -9.84 0.29 1.98
CA PHE A 118 -9.33 -0.88 2.69
C PHE A 118 -8.85 -0.58 4.11
N GLU A 119 -8.13 0.54 4.30
CA GLU A 119 -7.67 0.93 5.64
C GLU A 119 -8.81 1.40 6.56
N ASN A 120 -9.89 1.96 6.01
CA ASN A 120 -11.09 2.29 6.80
C ASN A 120 -11.81 1.03 7.28
N GLU A 121 -11.92 0.00 6.44
CA GLU A 121 -12.44 -1.29 6.86
C GLU A 121 -11.58 -1.93 7.96
N LEU A 122 -10.26 -1.97 7.76
CA LEU A 122 -9.34 -2.47 8.78
C LEU A 122 -9.48 -1.72 10.10
N TRP A 123 -9.67 -0.39 10.05
CA TRP A 123 -9.88 0.42 11.24
C TRP A 123 -11.15 0.00 12.00
N SER A 124 -12.26 -0.20 11.28
CA SER A 124 -13.50 -0.71 11.85
C SER A 124 -13.31 -2.09 12.49
N ARG A 125 -12.71 -3.02 11.76
CA ARG A 125 -12.44 -4.39 12.27
C ARG A 125 -11.52 -4.41 13.48
N CYS A 126 -10.54 -3.53 13.54
CA CYS A 126 -9.70 -3.36 14.72
C CYS A 126 -10.53 -2.93 15.93
N GLY A 127 -11.42 -1.93 15.78
CA GLY A 127 -12.30 -1.48 16.84
C GLY A 127 -13.26 -2.59 17.32
N GLU A 128 -13.90 -3.31 16.39
CA GLU A 128 -14.76 -4.45 16.68
C GLU A 128 -14.02 -5.57 17.42
N ALA A 129 -12.74 -5.77 17.12
CA ALA A 129 -11.90 -6.75 17.82
C ALA A 129 -11.38 -6.25 19.17
N GLY A 130 -11.70 -5.00 19.58
CA GLY A 130 -11.30 -4.42 20.84
C GLY A 130 -9.86 -3.87 20.85
N VAL A 131 -9.32 -3.47 19.70
CA VAL A 131 -8.11 -2.65 19.63
C VAL A 131 -8.45 -1.24 20.04
N GLU A 132 -7.70 -0.65 20.96
CA GLU A 132 -7.80 0.78 21.24
C GLU A 132 -7.23 1.58 20.05
N LEU A 133 -8.03 2.47 19.50
CA LEU A 133 -7.70 3.21 18.28
C LEU A 133 -7.60 4.71 18.59
N LEU A 134 -6.41 5.27 18.39
CA LEU A 134 -6.12 6.68 18.61
C LEU A 134 -5.79 7.33 17.25
N ASP A 135 -6.79 7.91 16.62
CA ASP A 135 -6.64 8.75 15.43
C ASP A 135 -6.32 10.20 15.81
N ASP A 136 -5.87 10.98 14.83
CA ASP A 136 -5.37 12.36 15.05
C ASP A 136 -4.40 12.44 16.25
N CYS A 137 -3.63 11.37 16.43
CA CYS A 137 -2.74 11.18 17.57
C CYS A 137 -1.32 10.90 17.08
N ARG A 138 -0.44 11.87 17.29
CA ARG A 138 0.96 11.76 16.90
C ARG A 138 1.77 11.07 17.99
N VAL A 139 2.56 10.08 17.59
CA VAL A 139 3.63 9.54 18.43
C VAL A 139 4.84 10.46 18.33
N GLU A 140 5.25 11.04 19.45
CA GLU A 140 6.37 11.99 19.51
C GLU A 140 7.70 11.29 19.80
N GLY A 141 7.65 10.19 20.55
CA GLY A 141 8.85 9.42 20.87
C GLY A 141 8.54 8.17 21.69
N VAL A 142 9.55 7.34 21.86
CA VAL A 142 9.49 6.13 22.69
C VAL A 142 10.71 6.09 23.62
N GLU A 143 10.47 6.08 24.92
CA GLU A 143 11.50 5.72 25.90
C GLU A 143 11.55 4.21 26.02
N LEU A 144 12.65 3.63 25.53
CA LEU A 144 12.82 2.18 25.55
C LEU A 144 13.25 1.72 26.95
N GLY A 145 12.42 0.89 27.56
CA GLY A 145 12.76 0.27 28.85
C GLY A 145 13.97 -0.67 28.73
N ALA A 146 14.74 -0.76 29.79
CA ALA A 146 15.81 -1.76 29.89
C ALA A 146 15.25 -3.19 29.83
N SER A 147 16.12 -4.19 29.72
CA SER A 147 15.71 -5.60 29.55
C SER A 147 14.56 -6.01 30.51
N GLY A 148 13.42 -6.33 29.96
CA GLY A 148 12.19 -6.71 30.69
C GLY A 148 11.36 -5.56 31.29
N ALA A 149 11.82 -4.32 31.19
CA ALA A 149 11.04 -3.16 31.59
C ALA A 149 10.09 -2.69 30.45
N PRO A 150 8.93 -2.14 30.79
CA PRO A 150 8.02 -1.62 29.77
C PRO A 150 8.56 -0.39 29.08
N HIS A 151 8.11 -0.13 27.86
CA HIS A 151 8.39 1.06 27.07
C HIS A 151 7.37 2.16 27.38
N VAL A 152 7.79 3.42 27.37
CA VAL A 152 6.89 4.57 27.51
C VAL A 152 6.77 5.26 26.15
N VAL A 153 5.56 5.38 25.63
CA VAL A 153 5.26 6.04 24.36
C VAL A 153 4.63 7.39 24.64
N SER A 154 5.27 8.45 24.17
CA SER A 154 4.76 9.82 24.26
C SER A 154 3.84 10.12 23.08
N LEU A 155 2.64 10.60 23.38
CA LEU A 155 1.57 10.91 22.44
C LEU A 155 1.18 12.37 22.51
N ASN A 156 0.78 12.91 21.39
CA ASN A 156 0.15 14.24 21.31
C ASN A 156 -1.11 14.13 20.45
N ARG A 157 -2.24 14.46 21.04
CA ARG A 157 -3.54 14.51 20.36
C ARG A 157 -4.14 15.90 20.51
N ALA A 158 -4.36 16.61 19.42
CA ALA A 158 -4.93 17.97 19.41
C ALA A 158 -4.18 18.95 20.35
N GLY A 159 -2.88 18.79 20.54
CA GLY A 159 -2.06 19.62 21.44
C GLY A 159 -2.00 19.13 22.89
N GLU A 160 -2.77 18.11 23.24
CA GLU A 160 -2.74 17.48 24.56
C GLU A 160 -1.70 16.35 24.60
N ALA A 161 -0.70 16.50 25.48
CA ALA A 161 0.32 15.49 25.69
C ALA A 161 -0.18 14.41 26.64
N SER A 162 0.09 13.15 26.30
CA SER A 162 -0.19 11.98 27.12
C SER A 162 0.86 10.91 26.95
N THR A 163 0.83 9.88 27.78
CA THR A 163 1.73 8.74 27.69
C THR A 163 0.98 7.43 27.86
N ILE A 164 1.46 6.41 27.13
CA ILE A 164 1.06 5.02 27.36
C ILE A 164 2.28 4.20 27.71
N THR A 165 2.09 3.15 28.49
CA THR A 165 3.14 2.23 28.89
C THR A 165 2.82 0.85 28.33
N ALA A 166 3.71 0.29 27.51
CA ALA A 166 3.50 -0.97 26.84
C ALA A 166 4.67 -1.94 27.01
N ARG A 167 4.37 -3.24 26.99
CA ARG A 167 5.40 -4.29 26.99
C ARG A 167 6.15 -4.35 25.66
N TRP A 168 5.46 -4.07 24.55
CA TRP A 168 6.00 -4.05 23.21
C TRP A 168 5.68 -2.73 22.53
N ALA A 169 6.68 -2.10 21.92
CA ALA A 169 6.53 -0.96 21.02
C ALA A 169 6.85 -1.43 19.59
N LEU A 170 5.88 -1.32 18.68
CA LEU A 170 5.95 -1.88 17.34
C LEU A 170 5.91 -0.76 16.31
N ASP A 171 7.05 -0.48 15.66
CA ASP A 171 7.16 0.61 14.69
C ASP A 171 6.52 0.23 13.35
N THR A 172 5.36 0.79 13.09
CA THR A 172 4.62 0.73 11.83
C THR A 172 4.42 2.11 11.20
N SER A 173 5.30 3.07 11.55
CA SER A 173 5.26 4.46 11.09
C SER A 173 5.64 4.64 9.60
N GLY A 174 5.89 3.53 8.90
CA GLY A 174 6.17 3.51 7.47
C GLY A 174 7.49 4.21 7.13
N ARG A 175 7.46 5.12 6.14
CA ARG A 175 8.66 5.86 5.71
C ARG A 175 9.23 6.78 6.79
N PHE A 176 8.45 7.16 7.78
CA PHE A 176 8.95 7.96 8.89
C PHE A 176 9.98 7.18 9.71
N GLY A 177 9.75 5.87 9.97
CA GLY A 177 10.68 4.98 10.64
C GLY A 177 11.11 5.49 12.01
N LEU A 178 10.17 5.71 12.93
CA LEU A 178 10.39 6.35 14.21
C LEU A 178 11.49 5.66 15.03
N LEU A 179 11.31 4.38 15.34
CA LEU A 179 12.30 3.62 16.11
C LEU A 179 13.58 3.36 15.31
N LYS A 180 13.45 3.14 14.01
CA LYS A 180 14.59 2.96 13.12
C LYS A 180 15.54 4.16 13.17
N ARG A 181 15.01 5.37 13.16
CA ARG A 181 15.78 6.62 13.27
C ARG A 181 16.34 6.80 14.68
N GLN A 182 15.48 6.60 15.68
CA GLN A 182 15.88 6.75 17.09
C GLN A 182 17.03 5.83 17.46
N LEU A 183 17.05 4.59 16.94
CA LEU A 183 18.09 3.60 17.22
C LEU A 183 19.31 3.68 16.27
N GLY A 184 19.26 4.53 15.25
CA GLY A 184 20.34 4.66 14.28
C GLY A 184 20.60 3.41 13.45
N ILE A 185 19.55 2.58 13.22
CA ILE A 185 19.63 1.32 12.47
C ILE A 185 19.14 1.45 11.02
N ALA A 186 18.99 2.68 10.53
CA ALA A 186 18.69 2.92 9.12
C ALA A 186 19.91 2.59 8.26
N THR A 187 19.69 1.85 7.17
CA THR A 187 20.70 1.56 6.16
C THR A 187 20.20 2.01 4.80
N ASP A 188 21.11 2.56 4.00
CA ASP A 188 20.82 2.90 2.62
C ASP A 188 20.79 1.63 1.76
N VAL A 189 19.98 1.65 0.71
CA VAL A 189 19.92 0.60 -0.30
C VAL A 189 20.66 1.06 -1.55
N GLU A 190 21.31 0.12 -2.25
CA GLU A 190 22.04 0.43 -3.49
C GLU A 190 21.09 0.75 -4.65
N HIS A 191 19.91 0.13 -4.66
CA HIS A 191 18.88 0.40 -5.66
C HIS A 191 18.17 1.71 -5.35
N GLN A 192 18.57 2.76 -6.06
CA GLN A 192 18.01 4.10 -5.90
C GLN A 192 17.09 4.42 -7.07
N VAL A 193 15.82 4.64 -6.77
CA VAL A 193 14.82 5.09 -7.73
C VAL A 193 13.94 6.16 -7.09
N ASN A 194 13.44 7.06 -7.92
CA ASN A 194 12.43 8.04 -7.53
C ASN A 194 11.10 7.66 -8.17
N ALA A 195 10.01 8.11 -7.58
CA ALA A 195 8.68 7.91 -8.15
C ALA A 195 7.83 9.16 -7.99
N SER A 196 7.17 9.53 -9.07
CA SER A 196 6.09 10.51 -9.10
C SER A 196 4.81 9.85 -9.59
N TRP A 197 3.69 10.17 -8.98
CA TRP A 197 2.44 9.48 -9.29
C TRP A 197 1.21 10.33 -8.99
N PHE A 198 0.15 10.02 -9.70
CA PHE A 198 -1.13 10.71 -9.62
C PHE A 198 -2.28 9.73 -9.86
N ARG A 199 -3.50 10.20 -9.73
CA ARG A 199 -4.70 9.45 -10.09
C ARG A 199 -5.42 10.10 -11.24
N LEU A 200 -5.66 9.33 -12.28
CA LEU A 200 -6.49 9.71 -13.40
C LEU A 200 -7.95 9.40 -13.08
N ALA A 201 -8.82 10.39 -13.14
CA ALA A 201 -10.27 10.21 -13.02
C ALA A 201 -10.82 9.49 -14.26
N GLY A 202 -11.76 8.58 -14.03
CA GLY A 202 -12.31 7.73 -15.09
C GLY A 202 -11.50 6.46 -15.30
N GLY A 203 -12.08 5.52 -16.00
CA GLY A 203 -11.44 4.24 -16.33
C GLY A 203 -10.44 4.40 -17.47
N LEU A 204 -9.44 3.54 -17.49
CA LEU A 204 -8.51 3.38 -18.60
C LEU A 204 -8.51 1.91 -18.98
N ASP A 205 -8.82 1.63 -20.25
CA ASP A 205 -8.74 0.28 -20.80
C ASP A 205 -7.68 0.22 -21.89
N LEU A 206 -6.62 -0.54 -21.64
CA LEU A 206 -5.54 -0.73 -22.59
C LEU A 206 -6.00 -1.44 -23.88
N GLU A 207 -7.10 -2.20 -23.82
CA GLU A 207 -7.65 -2.86 -25.00
C GLU A 207 -8.26 -1.86 -25.98
N GLU A 208 -8.72 -0.69 -25.51
CA GLU A 208 -9.16 0.39 -26.39
C GLU A 208 -7.99 0.96 -27.22
N TRP A 209 -6.77 1.01 -26.65
CA TRP A 209 -5.58 1.48 -27.37
C TRP A 209 -5.16 0.52 -28.48
N GLY A 210 -5.43 -0.76 -28.32
CA GLY A 210 -5.14 -1.79 -29.32
C GLY A 210 -6.35 -2.27 -30.10
N ALA A 211 -7.49 -1.54 -30.08
CA ALA A 211 -8.73 -1.97 -30.72
C ALA A 211 -8.64 -2.15 -32.25
N HIS A 212 -7.61 -1.61 -32.88
CA HIS A 212 -7.33 -1.74 -34.31
C HIS A 212 -6.65 -3.07 -34.70
N ASP A 213 -6.16 -3.85 -33.72
CA ASP A 213 -5.44 -5.12 -33.92
C ASP A 213 -6.17 -6.28 -33.25
N GLU A 214 -7.02 -6.97 -34.04
CA GLU A 214 -7.84 -8.08 -33.54
C GLU A 214 -6.99 -9.27 -33.11
N GLU A 215 -5.89 -9.57 -33.82
CA GLU A 215 -4.97 -10.65 -33.46
C GLU A 215 -4.33 -10.41 -32.09
N TRP A 216 -3.91 -9.17 -31.83
CA TRP A 216 -3.38 -8.78 -30.53
C TRP A 216 -4.44 -8.89 -29.41
N LEU A 217 -5.68 -8.50 -29.69
CA LEU A 217 -6.77 -8.64 -28.74
C LEU A 217 -7.05 -10.11 -28.39
N GLU A 218 -7.01 -11.01 -29.36
CA GLU A 218 -7.27 -12.44 -29.18
C GLU A 218 -6.18 -13.19 -28.40
N ARG A 219 -4.97 -12.62 -28.26
CA ARG A 219 -3.90 -13.22 -27.42
C ARG A 219 -4.31 -13.41 -25.96
N ILE A 220 -5.25 -12.62 -25.47
CA ILE A 220 -5.85 -12.79 -24.15
C ILE A 220 -7.30 -13.25 -24.33
N PRO A 221 -7.61 -14.51 -24.00
CA PRO A 221 -8.92 -15.11 -24.32
C PRO A 221 -10.12 -14.40 -23.71
N LYS A 222 -9.94 -13.75 -22.56
CA LYS A 222 -11.00 -13.00 -21.87
C LYS A 222 -10.74 -11.51 -21.99
N ARG A 223 -11.64 -10.80 -22.66
CA ARG A 223 -11.60 -9.34 -22.81
C ARG A 223 -11.62 -8.64 -21.45
N GLY A 224 -10.97 -7.51 -21.35
CA GLY A 224 -10.85 -6.70 -20.12
C GLY A 224 -9.80 -7.18 -19.12
N MET A 225 -9.13 -8.31 -19.38
CA MET A 225 -8.14 -8.85 -18.45
C MET A 225 -6.86 -8.03 -18.42
N ARG A 226 -6.47 -7.40 -19.54
CA ARG A 226 -5.34 -6.46 -19.55
C ARG A 226 -5.57 -5.30 -18.60
N ARG A 227 -6.78 -4.74 -18.60
CA ARG A 227 -7.17 -3.67 -17.68
C ARG A 227 -7.02 -4.10 -16.21
N LEU A 228 -7.36 -5.32 -15.87
CA LEU A 228 -7.28 -5.84 -14.49
C LEU A 228 -5.85 -6.23 -14.07
N SER A 229 -4.88 -6.27 -14.97
CA SER A 229 -3.47 -6.45 -14.61
C SER A 229 -2.91 -5.18 -13.97
N THR A 230 -1.88 -5.33 -13.13
CA THR A 230 -0.99 -4.21 -12.85
C THR A 230 -0.06 -4.07 -14.04
N ASN A 231 -0.31 -3.09 -14.87
CA ASN A 231 0.45 -2.86 -16.10
C ASN A 231 1.69 -2.02 -15.84
N HIS A 232 2.79 -2.38 -16.50
CA HIS A 232 4.05 -1.66 -16.45
C HIS A 232 4.53 -1.37 -17.87
N LEU A 233 4.49 -0.12 -18.29
CA LEU A 233 5.11 0.32 -19.53
C LEU A 233 6.60 0.54 -19.25
N MET A 234 7.44 -0.32 -19.82
CA MET A 234 8.88 -0.32 -19.58
C MET A 234 9.60 0.61 -20.55
N GLY A 235 10.61 1.32 -20.06
CA GLY A 235 11.53 2.12 -20.84
C GLY A 235 12.96 2.03 -20.29
N GLU A 236 13.93 2.63 -20.96
CA GLU A 236 15.31 2.64 -20.48
C GLU A 236 15.44 3.50 -19.22
N GLY A 237 15.78 2.88 -18.10
CA GLY A 237 15.93 3.54 -16.81
C GLY A 237 14.62 3.91 -16.11
N TYR A 238 13.45 3.55 -16.64
CA TYR A 238 12.16 3.82 -16.01
C TYR A 238 11.08 2.79 -16.33
N TRP A 239 9.99 2.83 -15.55
CA TRP A 239 8.72 2.21 -15.91
C TRP A 239 7.54 3.06 -15.43
N VAL A 240 6.43 2.94 -16.15
CA VAL A 240 5.16 3.57 -15.76
C VAL A 240 4.20 2.48 -15.30
N TRP A 241 3.67 2.58 -14.09
CA TRP A 241 2.59 1.69 -13.68
C TRP A 241 1.21 2.25 -14.00
N LEU A 242 0.28 1.35 -14.30
CA LEU A 242 -1.15 1.63 -14.46
C LEU A 242 -1.90 0.63 -13.57
N ILE A 243 -2.58 1.14 -12.53
CA ILE A 243 -3.30 0.34 -11.54
C ILE A 243 -4.74 0.84 -11.44
N PRO A 244 -5.72 0.14 -12.03
CA PRO A 244 -7.12 0.50 -11.85
C PRO A 244 -7.56 0.24 -10.40
N LEU A 245 -8.47 1.07 -9.89
CA LEU A 245 -8.97 0.98 -8.53
C LEU A 245 -10.48 0.81 -8.52
N ALA A 246 -11.00 0.17 -7.47
CA ALA A 246 -12.43 -0.14 -7.34
C ALA A 246 -13.31 1.12 -7.22
N SER A 247 -12.76 2.25 -6.75
CA SER A 247 -13.46 3.55 -6.71
C SER A 247 -13.57 4.25 -8.06
N GLY A 248 -12.99 3.68 -9.14
CA GLY A 248 -13.09 4.17 -10.51
C GLY A 248 -11.83 4.81 -11.10
N PRO A 249 -10.98 5.53 -10.38
CA PRO A 249 -9.74 6.10 -10.90
C PRO A 249 -8.70 5.02 -11.24
N VAL A 250 -7.70 5.44 -12.02
CA VAL A 250 -6.48 4.66 -12.28
C VAL A 250 -5.32 5.35 -11.58
N SER A 251 -4.56 4.63 -10.77
CA SER A 251 -3.28 5.09 -10.23
C SER A 251 -2.22 4.93 -11.31
N ILE A 252 -1.56 6.03 -11.63
CA ILE A 252 -0.51 6.10 -12.64
C ILE A 252 0.73 6.68 -11.97
N GLY A 253 1.89 6.07 -12.21
CA GLY A 253 3.12 6.63 -11.71
C GLY A 253 4.33 6.21 -12.50
N VAL A 254 5.29 7.10 -12.57
CA VAL A 254 6.60 6.91 -13.18
C VAL A 254 7.60 6.62 -12.08
N VAL A 255 8.32 5.51 -12.24
CA VAL A 255 9.49 5.18 -11.41
C VAL A 255 10.71 5.25 -12.28
N ALA A 256 11.68 6.06 -11.87
CA ALA A 256 12.87 6.31 -12.67
C ALA A 256 14.17 6.20 -11.86
N ASP A 257 15.18 5.69 -12.50
CA ASP A 257 16.55 5.68 -12.02
C ASP A 257 17.16 7.07 -12.26
N PRO A 258 17.63 7.79 -11.23
CA PRO A 258 18.13 9.17 -11.37
C PRO A 258 19.41 9.28 -12.21
N ARG A 259 20.07 8.16 -12.54
CA ARG A 259 21.22 8.14 -13.45
C ARG A 259 20.81 8.35 -14.90
N PHE A 260 19.56 7.97 -15.25
CA PHE A 260 18.99 8.13 -16.60
C PHE A 260 18.02 9.31 -16.63
N HIS A 261 17.20 9.45 -15.59
CA HIS A 261 16.14 10.46 -15.49
C HIS A 261 16.24 11.15 -14.12
N PRO A 262 16.91 12.32 -14.04
CA PRO A 262 17.02 13.08 -12.80
C PRO A 262 15.65 13.38 -12.19
N TYR A 263 15.53 13.31 -10.88
CA TYR A 263 14.22 13.50 -10.21
C TYR A 263 13.56 14.84 -10.55
N ALA A 264 14.34 15.89 -10.78
CA ALA A 264 13.82 17.21 -11.17
C ALA A 264 13.06 17.22 -12.51
N GLU A 265 13.23 16.20 -13.34
CA GLU A 265 12.49 16.02 -14.60
C GLU A 265 11.10 15.39 -14.38
N ILE A 266 10.88 14.70 -13.26
CA ILE A 266 9.64 13.99 -12.96
C ILE A 266 9.01 14.41 -11.63
N ASP A 267 9.46 15.49 -10.98
CA ASP A 267 8.99 15.92 -9.67
C ASP A 267 7.65 16.68 -9.69
N ASN A 268 7.15 16.95 -10.89
CA ASN A 268 5.88 17.61 -11.13
C ASN A 268 5.12 16.96 -12.28
N LEU A 269 3.85 17.35 -12.44
CA LEU A 269 2.95 16.69 -13.40
C LEU A 269 3.39 16.92 -14.86
N ASP A 270 3.84 18.12 -15.21
CA ASP A 270 4.26 18.45 -16.58
C ASP A 270 5.47 17.59 -16.97
N GLY A 271 6.48 17.50 -16.11
CA GLY A 271 7.65 16.68 -16.36
C GLY A 271 7.36 15.15 -16.41
N VAL A 272 6.27 14.70 -15.79
CA VAL A 272 5.83 13.29 -15.93
C VAL A 272 5.21 13.02 -17.31
N PHE A 273 4.67 14.04 -17.98
CA PHE A 273 4.04 13.89 -19.30
C PHE A 273 5.01 14.13 -20.46
N ASP A 274 6.14 14.76 -20.24
CA ASP A 274 7.21 15.00 -21.23
C ASP A 274 8.08 13.74 -21.42
#